data_166a83a44b425a48185225d6d569bfc1
#
_entry.id   166a83a44b425a48185225d6d569bfc1
#
_cell.length_a   1.000
_cell.length_b   1.000
_cell.length_c   1.000
_cell.angle_alpha   90.00
_cell.angle_beta   90.00
_cell.angle_gamma   90.00
#
_symmetry.space_group_name_H-M   'P 1'
#
loop_
_entity.id
_entity.type
_entity.pdbx_description
1 polymer ?
#
loop_
_entity_poly.entity_id
_entity_poly.type
_entity_poly.pdbx_seq_one_letter_code
_entity_poly.pdbx_strand_id
1 'polypeptide(L)'
;MIRYADDFVIGVAREDDARRIMEVLPKRMSKYGLTVHPEKTRLVRFQPPQADESETEERDPPEPRTFDFLGFTHYWGRSQRGVWVVKRKTANSRLKRALSALSEWCRKNLHAPIKEQHQKLTEKLRGHYGYYGIIGNYFSLLEFREEARRIWRRTLSRRRRDGDVTWAEFLRLEQRYSLPRARVVHGLLSRVAKS
;
A
#
# COMPACT_ATOMS: atom_id res chain seq x y z
N MET A 1 7.51 -18.29 11.45
CA MET A 1 7.13 -16.99 12.02
C MET A 1 7.99 -15.90 11.42
N ILE A 2 7.40 -14.80 10.99
CA ILE A 2 8.07 -13.56 10.53
C ILE A 2 7.66 -12.46 11.50
N ARG A 3 8.62 -11.72 12.05
CA ARG A 3 8.38 -10.66 13.03
C ARG A 3 9.10 -9.37 12.63
N TYR A 4 8.44 -8.24 12.85
CA TYR A 4 9.03 -6.90 12.74
C TYR A 4 8.46 -6.03 13.86
N ALA A 5 9.29 -5.67 14.83
CA ALA A 5 8.90 -4.98 16.06
C ALA A 5 7.75 -5.72 16.75
N ASP A 6 6.58 -5.08 16.86
CA ASP A 6 5.38 -5.62 17.50
C ASP A 6 4.50 -6.43 16.53
N ASP A 7 4.69 -6.26 15.23
CA ASP A 7 3.93 -6.97 14.20
C ASP A 7 4.57 -8.33 13.88
N PHE A 8 3.76 -9.38 13.76
CA PHE A 8 4.24 -10.71 13.35
C PHE A 8 3.20 -11.48 12.55
N VAL A 9 3.67 -12.42 11.74
CA VAL A 9 2.88 -13.38 10.99
C VAL A 9 3.39 -14.79 11.30
N ILE A 10 2.48 -15.69 11.65
CA ILE A 10 2.76 -17.10 11.88
C ILE A 10 2.06 -17.90 10.78
N GLY A 11 2.81 -18.62 9.96
CA GLY A 11 2.27 -19.57 8.99
C GLY A 11 2.30 -20.97 9.57
N VAL A 12 1.20 -21.69 9.44
CA VAL A 12 1.03 -23.10 9.81
C VAL A 12 0.35 -23.86 8.68
N ALA A 13 0.57 -25.15 8.60
CA ALA A 13 0.02 -25.98 7.54
C ALA A 13 -1.42 -26.46 7.83
N ARG A 14 -1.78 -26.59 9.12
CA ARG A 14 -3.08 -27.11 9.57
C ARG A 14 -3.86 -26.03 10.29
N GLU A 15 -5.16 -25.97 10.04
CA GLU A 15 -6.05 -25.00 10.69
C GLU A 15 -6.15 -25.24 12.20
N ASP A 16 -6.19 -26.51 12.65
CA ASP A 16 -6.23 -26.86 14.07
C ASP A 16 -5.04 -26.27 14.85
N ASP A 17 -3.85 -26.33 14.26
CA ASP A 17 -2.65 -25.73 14.85
C ASP A 17 -2.76 -24.21 14.94
N ALA A 18 -3.35 -23.59 13.91
CA ALA A 18 -3.59 -22.15 13.91
C ALA A 18 -4.58 -21.72 14.99
N ARG A 19 -5.70 -22.45 15.15
CA ARG A 19 -6.69 -22.21 16.21
C ARG A 19 -6.05 -22.37 17.59
N ARG A 20 -5.29 -23.43 17.80
CA ARG A 20 -4.55 -23.65 19.05
C ARG A 20 -3.56 -22.54 19.36
N ILE A 21 -2.84 -22.03 18.36
CA ILE A 21 -1.96 -20.87 18.54
C ILE A 21 -2.76 -19.63 18.96
N MET A 22 -3.88 -19.36 18.32
CA MET A 22 -4.74 -18.22 18.68
C MET A 22 -5.22 -18.26 20.13
N GLU A 23 -5.49 -19.45 20.69
CA GLU A 23 -5.89 -19.63 22.09
C GLU A 23 -4.74 -19.48 23.07
N VAL A 24 -3.57 -20.03 22.74
CA VAL A 24 -2.41 -20.09 23.65
C VAL A 24 -1.61 -18.80 23.64
N LEU A 25 -1.52 -18.13 22.49
CA LEU A 25 -0.67 -16.95 22.30
C LEU A 25 -0.99 -15.78 23.27
N PRO A 26 -2.26 -15.38 23.48
CA PRO A 26 -2.59 -14.33 24.45
C PRO A 26 -2.18 -14.71 25.90
N LYS A 27 -2.44 -15.97 26.29
CA LYS A 27 -2.07 -16.50 27.61
C LYS A 27 -0.56 -16.48 27.83
N ARG A 28 0.20 -16.80 26.78
CA ARG A 28 1.67 -16.81 26.85
C ARG A 28 2.25 -15.40 26.88
N MET A 29 1.70 -14.47 26.08
CA MET A 29 2.14 -13.07 26.06
C MET A 29 1.83 -12.35 27.38
N SER A 30 0.69 -12.63 28.01
CA SER A 30 0.32 -12.02 29.30
C SER A 30 1.30 -12.35 30.43
N LYS A 31 1.99 -13.50 30.38
CA LYS A 31 3.05 -13.85 31.35
C LYS A 31 4.25 -12.90 31.30
N TYR A 32 4.43 -12.18 30.20
CA TYR A 32 5.50 -11.20 30.01
C TYR A 32 4.97 -9.76 30.04
N GLY A 33 3.74 -9.54 30.52
CA GLY A 33 3.11 -8.23 30.56
C GLY A 33 2.73 -7.68 29.18
N LEU A 34 2.67 -8.54 28.14
CA LEU A 34 2.32 -8.16 26.78
C LEU A 34 0.86 -8.52 26.48
N THR A 35 0.17 -7.64 25.77
CA THR A 35 -1.21 -7.84 25.34
C THR A 35 -1.30 -8.00 23.85
N VAL A 36 -1.93 -9.08 23.38
CA VAL A 36 -2.24 -9.28 21.96
C VAL A 36 -3.49 -8.46 21.62
N HIS A 37 -3.44 -7.64 20.58
CA HIS A 37 -4.57 -6.79 20.19
C HIS A 37 -5.67 -7.63 19.52
N PRO A 38 -6.87 -7.77 20.14
CA PRO A 38 -7.88 -8.73 19.68
C PRO A 38 -8.40 -8.42 18.27
N GLU A 39 -8.67 -7.15 17.95
CA GLU A 39 -9.22 -6.75 16.65
C GLU A 39 -8.21 -6.82 15.50
N LYS A 40 -6.90 -6.75 15.79
CA LYS A 40 -5.85 -6.80 14.79
C LYS A 40 -5.29 -8.19 14.57
N THR A 41 -5.48 -9.08 15.54
CA THR A 41 -5.02 -10.46 15.47
C THR A 41 -6.12 -11.32 14.88
N ARG A 42 -5.86 -11.93 13.74
CA ARG A 42 -6.85 -12.71 13.01
C ARG A 42 -6.23 -13.94 12.37
N LEU A 43 -7.01 -14.99 12.27
CA LEU A 43 -6.72 -16.16 11.45
C LEU A 43 -7.13 -15.88 10.01
N VAL A 44 -6.27 -16.20 9.04
CA VAL A 44 -6.54 -16.03 7.62
C VAL A 44 -6.16 -17.31 6.88
N ARG A 45 -7.09 -17.88 6.13
CA ARG A 45 -6.81 -18.99 5.21
C ARG A 45 -6.07 -18.41 3.99
N PHE A 46 -4.77 -18.67 3.90
CA PHE A 46 -3.91 -18.13 2.88
C PHE A 46 -3.33 -19.23 1.99
N GLN A 47 -4.13 -19.68 1.02
CA GLN A 47 -3.80 -20.73 0.06
C GLN A 47 -3.96 -20.23 -1.37
N PRO A 48 -3.19 -20.75 -2.35
CA PRO A 48 -3.43 -20.45 -3.75
C PRO A 48 -4.85 -20.92 -4.14
N PRO A 49 -5.57 -20.18 -5.01
CA PRO A 49 -6.86 -20.61 -5.52
C PRO A 49 -6.74 -22.00 -6.18
N GLN A 50 -7.64 -22.93 -5.85
CA GLN A 50 -7.74 -24.21 -6.50
C GLN A 50 -8.56 -24.09 -7.77
N ALA A 51 -8.30 -24.93 -8.78
CA ALA A 51 -8.94 -24.84 -10.09
C ALA A 51 -10.47 -25.08 -10.03
N ASP A 52 -10.94 -25.87 -9.06
CA ASP A 52 -12.35 -26.26 -8.91
C ASP A 52 -13.18 -25.26 -8.07
N GLU A 53 -12.57 -24.26 -7.46
CA GLU A 53 -13.29 -23.30 -6.57
C GLU A 53 -13.94 -22.13 -7.34
N SER A 54 -13.88 -22.11 -8.67
CA SER A 54 -14.46 -21.01 -9.48
C SER A 54 -15.97 -21.11 -9.70
N GLU A 55 -16.62 -22.25 -9.40
CA GLU A 55 -18.03 -22.48 -9.74
C GLU A 55 -18.96 -22.89 -8.58
N THR A 56 -18.43 -23.19 -7.41
CA THR A 56 -19.26 -23.59 -6.27
C THR A 56 -18.74 -22.93 -5.01
N GLU A 57 -19.36 -21.84 -4.61
CA GLU A 57 -19.61 -21.56 -3.19
C GLU A 57 -20.24 -20.19 -2.99
N GLU A 58 -21.54 -20.17 -2.85
CA GLU A 58 -22.29 -19.28 -1.97
C GLU A 58 -21.84 -19.53 -0.51
N ARG A 59 -20.61 -19.15 -0.18
CA ARG A 59 -20.19 -18.93 1.22
C ARG A 59 -20.21 -17.44 1.45
N ASP A 60 -21.19 -17.01 2.16
CA ASP A 60 -21.36 -15.64 2.60
C ASP A 60 -20.78 -15.48 4.02
N PRO A 61 -19.85 -14.54 4.26
CA PRO A 61 -18.99 -13.84 3.30
C PRO A 61 -17.75 -14.64 2.89
N PRO A 62 -17.19 -14.45 1.68
CA PRO A 62 -15.98 -15.16 1.27
C PRO A 62 -14.84 -14.81 2.23
N GLU A 63 -14.19 -15.83 2.78
CA GLU A 63 -13.02 -15.65 3.66
C GLU A 63 -11.93 -14.83 2.94
N PRO A 64 -11.37 -13.80 3.59
CA PRO A 64 -10.36 -12.97 2.97
C PRO A 64 -9.10 -13.79 2.69
N ARG A 65 -8.84 -14.08 1.41
CA ARG A 65 -7.62 -14.77 0.94
C ARG A 65 -6.41 -13.82 0.90
N THR A 66 -6.47 -12.73 1.64
CA THR A 66 -5.42 -11.70 1.69
C THR A 66 -5.20 -11.24 3.12
N PHE A 67 -3.98 -10.80 3.42
CA PHE A 67 -3.68 -10.17 4.70
C PHE A 67 -2.75 -8.98 4.53
N ASP A 68 -2.90 -8.01 5.44
CA ASP A 68 -2.05 -6.85 5.49
C ASP A 68 -0.90 -7.07 6.49
N PHE A 69 0.34 -6.82 6.04
CA PHE A 69 1.51 -6.85 6.89
C PHE A 69 2.52 -5.78 6.46
N LEU A 70 3.03 -5.01 7.39
CA LEU A 70 3.97 -3.89 7.15
C LEU A 70 3.51 -2.91 6.06
N GLY A 71 2.21 -2.61 6.02
CA GLY A 71 1.64 -1.67 5.07
C GLY A 71 1.42 -2.21 3.66
N PHE A 72 1.62 -3.51 3.45
CA PHE A 72 1.37 -4.21 2.20
C PHE A 72 0.27 -5.26 2.37
N THR A 73 -0.64 -5.33 1.40
CA THR A 73 -1.56 -6.46 1.25
C THR A 73 -0.86 -7.58 0.49
N HIS A 74 -0.80 -8.74 1.12
CA HIS A 74 -0.28 -9.97 0.53
C HIS A 74 -1.43 -10.74 -0.09
N TYR A 75 -1.24 -11.24 -1.32
CA TYR A 75 -2.26 -11.97 -2.07
C TYR A 75 -1.60 -12.96 -3.04
N TRP A 76 -2.34 -13.99 -3.42
CA TRP A 76 -1.91 -14.91 -4.45
C TRP A 76 -2.17 -14.34 -5.85
N GLY A 77 -1.21 -14.47 -6.74
CA GLY A 77 -1.33 -14.06 -8.13
C GLY A 77 -0.42 -14.87 -9.04
N ARG A 78 -0.76 -14.93 -10.31
CA ARG A 78 0.05 -15.68 -11.27
C ARG A 78 1.32 -14.92 -11.64
N SER A 79 2.46 -15.62 -11.69
CA SER A 79 3.72 -15.12 -12.24
C SER A 79 3.62 -15.02 -13.77
N GLN A 80 4.64 -14.46 -14.43
CA GLN A 80 4.74 -14.48 -15.90
C GLN A 80 4.76 -15.89 -16.50
N ARG A 81 5.20 -16.88 -15.72
CA ARG A 81 5.22 -18.30 -16.11
C ARG A 81 3.95 -19.05 -15.73
N GLY A 82 2.87 -18.36 -15.34
CA GLY A 82 1.59 -18.96 -14.96
C GLY A 82 1.55 -19.63 -13.58
N VAL A 83 2.65 -19.67 -12.83
CA VAL A 83 2.73 -20.30 -11.50
C VAL A 83 2.15 -19.35 -10.44
N TRP A 84 1.41 -19.90 -9.46
CA TRP A 84 0.92 -19.15 -8.32
C TRP A 84 2.08 -18.72 -7.42
N VAL A 85 2.14 -17.43 -7.13
CA VAL A 85 3.15 -16.80 -6.26
C VAL A 85 2.48 -15.78 -5.34
N VAL A 86 3.06 -15.57 -4.16
CA VAL A 86 2.62 -14.51 -3.27
C VAL A 86 3.09 -13.16 -3.83
N LYS A 87 2.13 -12.29 -4.11
CA LYS A 87 2.35 -10.91 -4.55
C LYS A 87 2.06 -9.94 -3.42
N ARG A 88 2.57 -8.72 -3.56
CA ARG A 88 2.38 -7.63 -2.60
C ARG A 88 1.96 -6.37 -3.33
N LYS A 89 1.00 -5.65 -2.74
CA LYS A 89 0.62 -4.30 -3.17
C LYS A 89 0.48 -3.41 -1.96
N THR A 90 0.57 -2.09 -2.12
CA THR A 90 0.30 -1.15 -1.02
C THR A 90 -1.10 -1.40 -0.45
N ALA A 91 -1.21 -1.55 0.86
CA ALA A 91 -2.51 -1.74 1.51
C ALA A 91 -3.41 -0.52 1.28
N ASN A 92 -4.69 -0.76 0.93
CA ASN A 92 -5.65 0.30 0.59
C ASN A 92 -5.78 1.35 1.70
N SER A 93 -5.76 0.93 2.97
CA SER A 93 -5.80 1.82 4.13
C SER A 93 -4.60 2.78 4.16
N ARG A 94 -3.42 2.29 3.77
CA ARG A 94 -2.18 3.07 3.73
C ARG A 94 -2.16 4.03 2.54
N LEU A 95 -2.61 3.56 1.37
CA LEU A 95 -2.75 4.38 0.17
C LEU A 95 -3.73 5.55 0.43
N LYS A 96 -4.94 5.25 0.92
CA LYS A 96 -5.94 6.26 1.27
C LYS A 96 -5.43 7.26 2.29
N ARG A 97 -4.75 6.82 3.35
CA ARG A 97 -4.15 7.70 4.36
C ARG A 97 -3.10 8.64 3.76
N ALA A 98 -2.21 8.12 2.90
CA ALA A 98 -1.19 8.92 2.25
C ALA A 98 -1.80 9.98 1.31
N LEU A 99 -2.82 9.61 0.54
CA LEU A 99 -3.56 10.54 -0.34
C LEU A 99 -4.34 11.59 0.44
N SER A 100 -4.98 11.20 1.54
CA SER A 100 -5.69 12.15 2.43
C SER A 100 -4.73 13.17 3.04
N ALA A 101 -3.58 12.71 3.54
CA ALA A 101 -2.55 13.60 4.09
C ALA A 101 -1.97 14.55 3.02
N LEU A 102 -1.83 14.08 1.78
CA LEU A 102 -1.39 14.90 0.66
C LEU A 102 -2.44 15.95 0.29
N SER A 103 -3.72 15.56 0.23
CA SER A 103 -4.86 16.45 -0.06
C SER A 103 -5.01 17.52 1.02
N GLU A 104 -4.89 17.13 2.29
CA GLU A 104 -4.95 18.06 3.42
C GLU A 104 -3.80 19.06 3.36
N TRP A 105 -2.58 18.61 3.07
CA TRP A 105 -1.43 19.48 2.91
C TRP A 105 -1.65 20.47 1.76
N CYS A 106 -2.13 20.03 0.60
CA CYS A 106 -2.45 20.90 -0.54
C CYS A 106 -3.50 21.96 -0.17
N ARG A 107 -4.53 21.56 0.58
CA ARG A 107 -5.57 22.47 1.06
C ARG A 107 -5.02 23.56 1.99
N LYS A 108 -4.16 23.19 2.94
CA LYS A 108 -3.52 24.11 3.87
C LYS A 108 -2.53 25.07 3.18
N ASN A 109 -1.95 24.64 2.08
CA ASN A 109 -0.97 25.43 1.32
C ASN A 109 -1.49 25.89 -0.04
N LEU A 110 -2.81 26.15 -0.11
CA LEU A 110 -3.51 26.54 -1.33
C LEU A 110 -2.83 27.73 -2.04
N HIS A 111 -2.43 28.75 -1.30
CA HIS A 111 -1.85 30.01 -1.81
C HIS A 111 -0.32 30.00 -1.89
N ALA A 112 0.36 28.92 -1.46
CA ALA A 112 1.81 28.83 -1.58
C ALA A 112 2.27 28.91 -3.05
N PRO A 113 3.46 29.46 -3.34
CA PRO A 113 4.02 29.49 -4.68
C PRO A 113 4.07 28.09 -5.32
N ILE A 114 3.81 28.00 -6.63
CA ILE A 114 3.78 26.74 -7.36
C ILE A 114 5.10 25.96 -7.21
N LYS A 115 6.23 26.67 -7.22
CA LYS A 115 7.56 26.08 -7.01
C LYS A 115 7.67 25.36 -5.66
N GLU A 116 7.17 25.97 -4.60
CA GLU A 116 7.18 25.39 -3.25
C GLU A 116 6.22 24.18 -3.15
N GLN A 117 5.03 24.31 -3.73
CA GLN A 117 4.09 23.19 -3.79
C GLN A 117 4.71 22.01 -4.53
N HIS A 118 5.33 22.24 -5.70
CA HIS A 118 6.02 21.21 -6.47
C HIS A 118 7.14 20.54 -5.67
N GLN A 119 7.98 21.31 -4.98
CA GLN A 119 9.06 20.79 -4.16
C GLN A 119 8.53 19.84 -3.08
N LYS A 120 7.51 20.28 -2.32
CA LYS A 120 6.92 19.47 -1.25
C LYS A 120 6.18 18.23 -1.75
N LEU A 121 5.46 18.34 -2.86
CA LEU A 121 4.85 17.18 -3.50
C LEU A 121 5.92 16.18 -3.98
N THR A 122 7.00 16.68 -4.56
CA THR A 122 8.15 15.84 -4.96
C THR A 122 8.76 15.09 -3.78
N GLU A 123 8.98 15.76 -2.64
CA GLU A 123 9.48 15.14 -1.41
C GLU A 123 8.52 14.03 -0.92
N LYS A 124 7.21 14.31 -0.88
CA LYS A 124 6.18 13.35 -0.45
C LYS A 124 6.12 12.11 -1.37
N LEU A 125 6.16 12.32 -2.70
CA LEU A 125 6.17 11.22 -3.66
C LEU A 125 7.44 10.36 -3.52
N ARG A 126 8.60 11.00 -3.42
CA ARG A 126 9.88 10.29 -3.24
C ARG A 126 9.90 9.48 -1.93
N GLY A 127 9.40 10.06 -0.84
CA GLY A 127 9.26 9.34 0.44
C GLY A 127 8.34 8.12 0.31
N HIS A 128 7.20 8.26 -0.36
CA HIS A 128 6.30 7.15 -0.63
C HIS A 128 6.97 6.06 -1.48
N TYR A 129 7.68 6.42 -2.55
CA TYR A 129 8.43 5.46 -3.38
C TYR A 129 9.59 4.82 -2.63
N GLY A 130 10.22 5.56 -1.70
CA GLY A 130 11.29 5.04 -0.85
C GLY A 130 10.84 3.88 0.02
N TYR A 131 9.60 3.89 0.53
CA TYR A 131 9.05 2.81 1.35
C TYR A 131 8.33 1.74 0.51
N TYR A 132 7.42 2.17 -0.37
CA TYR A 132 6.55 1.26 -1.12
C TYR A 132 7.12 0.80 -2.46
N GLY A 133 8.30 1.30 -2.86
CA GLY A 133 8.94 1.03 -4.15
C GLY A 133 9.59 -0.36 -4.25
N ILE A 134 8.85 -1.42 -3.94
CA ILE A 134 9.28 -2.82 -4.05
C ILE A 134 8.85 -3.45 -5.37
N ILE A 135 9.54 -4.53 -5.76
CA ILE A 135 9.16 -5.35 -6.93
C ILE A 135 7.72 -5.85 -6.76
N GLY A 136 6.93 -5.74 -7.83
CA GLY A 136 5.53 -6.17 -7.87
C GLY A 136 4.52 -5.10 -7.44
N ASN A 137 4.95 -3.98 -6.83
CA ASN A 137 4.06 -2.91 -6.37
C ASN A 137 3.98 -1.69 -7.29
N TYR A 138 4.51 -1.76 -8.50
CA TYR A 138 4.60 -0.62 -9.43
C TYR A 138 3.25 0.03 -9.72
N PHE A 139 2.18 -0.74 -9.90
CA PHE A 139 0.85 -0.21 -10.18
C PHE A 139 0.28 0.63 -9.04
N SER A 140 0.51 0.25 -7.77
CA SER A 140 0.10 1.07 -6.62
C SER A 140 0.89 2.39 -6.52
N LEU A 141 2.17 2.38 -6.94
CA LEU A 141 2.97 3.60 -7.01
C LEU A 141 2.48 4.53 -8.13
N LEU A 142 2.10 3.95 -9.27
CA LEU A 142 1.53 4.68 -10.39
C LEU A 142 0.18 5.31 -10.00
N GLU A 143 -0.70 4.53 -9.36
CA GLU A 143 -1.97 5.01 -8.82
C GLU A 143 -1.77 6.19 -7.86
N PHE A 144 -0.85 6.06 -6.90
CA PHE A 144 -0.53 7.14 -5.96
C PHE A 144 -0.07 8.41 -6.68
N ARG A 145 0.77 8.28 -7.72
CA ARG A 145 1.22 9.40 -8.54
C ARG A 145 0.07 10.08 -9.27
N GLU A 146 -0.78 9.30 -9.93
CA GLU A 146 -1.89 9.85 -10.71
C GLU A 146 -2.93 10.54 -9.81
N GLU A 147 -3.21 9.98 -8.63
CA GLU A 147 -4.08 10.65 -7.65
C GLU A 147 -3.43 11.92 -7.09
N ALA A 148 -2.12 11.92 -6.84
CA ALA A 148 -1.40 13.13 -6.44
C ALA A 148 -1.50 14.24 -7.50
N ARG A 149 -1.40 13.91 -8.80
CA ARG A 149 -1.61 14.84 -9.93
C ARG A 149 -3.02 15.40 -9.93
N ARG A 150 -4.04 14.55 -9.75
CA ARG A 150 -5.44 14.96 -9.66
C ARG A 150 -5.70 15.90 -8.50
N ILE A 151 -5.15 15.60 -7.32
CA ILE A 151 -5.24 16.45 -6.13
C ILE A 151 -4.59 17.79 -6.39
N TRP A 152 -3.38 17.82 -6.95
CA TRP A 152 -2.68 19.07 -7.22
C TRP A 152 -3.41 19.92 -8.25
N ARG A 153 -3.89 19.35 -9.37
CA ARG A 153 -4.70 20.05 -10.35
C ARG A 153 -5.95 20.69 -9.72
N ARG A 154 -6.71 19.91 -8.91
CA ARG A 154 -7.89 20.45 -8.19
C ARG A 154 -7.52 21.58 -7.23
N THR A 155 -6.36 21.49 -6.59
CA THR A 155 -5.85 22.55 -5.70
C THR A 155 -5.58 23.82 -6.47
N LEU A 156 -4.95 23.71 -7.65
CA LEU A 156 -4.69 24.86 -8.53
C LEU A 156 -6.00 25.46 -9.09
N SER A 157 -6.99 24.63 -9.41
CA SER A 157 -8.33 25.09 -9.83
C SER A 157 -8.98 25.98 -8.77
N ARG A 158 -8.90 25.60 -7.49
CA ARG A 158 -9.48 26.37 -6.37
C ARG A 158 -8.84 27.75 -6.15
N ARG A 159 -7.67 28.01 -6.73
CA ARG A 159 -7.00 29.33 -6.67
C ARG A 159 -7.53 30.30 -7.73
N ARG A 160 -8.16 29.79 -8.78
CA ARG A 160 -8.66 30.61 -9.90
C ARG A 160 -10.06 31.11 -9.60
N ARG A 161 -10.34 32.34 -10.05
CA ARG A 161 -11.70 32.91 -10.04
C ARG A 161 -12.46 32.54 -11.32
N ASP A 162 -11.72 32.29 -12.41
CA ASP A 162 -12.24 32.15 -13.77
C ASP A 162 -12.33 30.67 -14.23
N GLY A 163 -12.80 29.81 -13.34
CA GLY A 163 -13.04 28.40 -13.67
C GLY A 163 -11.90 27.45 -13.34
N ASP A 164 -12.08 26.19 -13.69
CA ASP A 164 -11.16 25.10 -13.36
C ASP A 164 -9.92 25.07 -14.27
N VAL A 165 -8.78 24.66 -13.68
CA VAL A 165 -7.59 24.31 -14.46
C VAL A 165 -7.87 23.07 -15.28
N THR A 166 -7.88 23.20 -16.61
CA THR A 166 -8.05 22.07 -17.53
C THR A 166 -6.86 21.12 -17.50
N TRP A 167 -7.04 19.89 -17.97
CA TRP A 167 -5.92 18.96 -18.09
C TRP A 167 -4.83 19.45 -19.05
N ALA A 168 -5.20 20.15 -20.13
CA ALA A 168 -4.23 20.71 -21.06
C ALA A 168 -3.35 21.78 -20.40
N GLU A 169 -3.94 22.69 -19.61
CA GLU A 169 -3.19 23.69 -18.86
C GLU A 169 -2.29 23.04 -17.79
N PHE A 170 -2.81 22.03 -17.09
CA PHE A 170 -2.05 21.31 -16.08
C PHE A 170 -0.85 20.57 -16.69
N LEU A 171 -1.01 19.95 -17.86
CA LEU A 171 0.09 19.29 -18.58
C LEU A 171 1.16 20.29 -19.01
N ARG A 172 0.80 21.51 -19.45
CA ARG A 172 1.78 22.58 -19.72
C ARG A 172 2.55 22.98 -18.47
N LEU A 173 1.86 23.05 -17.32
CA LEU A 173 2.51 23.30 -16.04
C LEU A 173 3.49 22.17 -15.65
N GLU A 174 3.10 20.91 -15.85
CA GLU A 174 3.95 19.75 -15.58
C GLU A 174 5.21 19.68 -16.47
N GLN A 175 5.22 20.30 -17.64
CA GLN A 175 6.46 20.42 -18.43
C GLN A 175 7.56 21.15 -17.65
N ARG A 176 7.17 22.16 -16.87
CA ARG A 176 8.11 22.92 -16.02
C ARG A 176 8.25 22.36 -14.61
N TYR A 177 7.20 21.80 -14.05
CA TYR A 177 7.09 21.32 -12.67
C TYR A 177 6.68 19.84 -12.65
N SER A 178 7.50 18.99 -13.25
CA SER A 178 7.23 17.56 -13.39
C SER A 178 7.33 16.82 -12.05
N LEU A 179 6.26 16.14 -11.65
CA LEU A 179 6.29 15.26 -10.49
C LEU A 179 7.07 13.97 -10.78
N PRO A 180 7.77 13.41 -9.78
CA PRO A 180 8.60 12.21 -9.95
C PRO A 180 7.79 11.06 -10.55
N ARG A 181 8.37 10.36 -11.52
CA ARG A 181 7.79 9.14 -12.08
C ARG A 181 7.76 8.04 -11.01
N ALA A 182 6.70 7.23 -11.03
CA ALA A 182 6.65 6.03 -10.22
C ALA A 182 7.83 5.11 -10.55
N ARG A 183 8.52 4.63 -9.53
CA ARG A 183 9.69 3.75 -9.71
C ARG A 183 9.82 2.75 -8.58
N VAL A 184 10.27 1.56 -8.91
CA VAL A 184 10.71 0.56 -7.95
C VAL A 184 12.11 0.98 -7.47
N VAL A 185 12.28 1.12 -6.15
CA VAL A 185 13.53 1.55 -5.51
C VAL A 185 14.29 0.34 -4.94
N HIS A 186 13.54 -0.66 -4.45
CA HIS A 186 14.09 -1.86 -3.83
C HIS A 186 13.99 -3.03 -4.82
N GLY A 187 14.98 -3.15 -5.72
CA GLY A 187 15.13 -4.28 -6.64
C GLY A 187 16.10 -5.34 -6.09
N LEU A 188 16.07 -6.53 -6.66
CA LEU A 188 17.02 -7.61 -6.30
C LEU A 188 18.49 -7.18 -6.51
N LEU A 189 18.74 -6.31 -7.49
CA LEU A 189 20.09 -5.82 -7.82
C LEU A 189 20.60 -4.73 -6.87
N SER A 190 19.74 -4.07 -6.10
CA SER A 190 20.18 -3.06 -5.12
C SER A 190 20.86 -3.64 -3.88
N ARG A 191 20.79 -4.97 -3.68
CA ARG A 191 21.48 -5.68 -2.60
C ARG A 191 22.95 -6.00 -2.94
N VAL A 192 23.29 -6.13 -4.21
CA VAL A 192 24.67 -6.50 -4.64
C VAL A 192 25.62 -5.31 -4.64
N ALA A 193 25.12 -4.09 -4.69
CA ALA A 193 25.95 -2.87 -4.71
C ALA A 193 26.28 -2.30 -3.31
N LYS A 194 25.96 -2.99 -2.22
CA LYS A 194 26.23 -2.58 -0.82
C LYS A 194 26.98 -3.64 0.01
N SER A 195 27.59 -4.62 -0.64
CA SER A 195 28.52 -5.58 -0.01
C SER A 195 29.95 -5.30 -0.45
#